data_49bec268e1f5241f40722df6f57c7c61
#
_entry.id   49bec268e1f5241f40722df6f57c7c61
#
_cell.length_a   1.000
_cell.length_b   1.000
_cell.length_c   1.000
_cell.angle_alpha   90.00
_cell.angle_beta   90.00
_cell.angle_gamma   90.00
#
_symmetry.space_group_name_H-M   'P 1'
#
loop_
_entity.id
_entity.type
_entity.pdbx_description
1 polymer ?
#
loop_
_entity_poly.entity_id
_entity_poly.type
_entity_poly.pdbx_seq_one_letter_code
_entity_poly.pdbx_strand_id
1 'polypeptide(L)'
;MKVVTLARLKTFLNCDADALLIDINYDKQILTTEDVYRLKFKSNGARRQVFCYFSVGEAESNRPYFDPKWKNPKPDWVGRVNEDFDDNYNVKYWTEPWRKVLIESDGSYADVIISLGFDGIFAANIDAYENFE
;
A
#
# COMPACT_ATOMS: atom_id res chain seq x y z
N MET A 1 6.10 7.83 13.54
CA MET A 1 5.09 7.96 12.48
C MET A 1 3.98 6.95 12.75
N LYS A 2 2.75 7.40 12.76
CA LYS A 2 1.61 6.53 13.08
C LYS A 2 1.03 5.97 11.77
N VAL A 3 1.09 4.64 11.60
CA VAL A 3 0.36 3.95 10.53
C VAL A 3 -1.09 3.87 10.97
N VAL A 4 -2.00 4.32 10.15
CA VAL A 4 -3.38 4.42 10.56
C VAL A 4 -4.31 3.99 9.43
N THR A 5 -5.15 3.03 9.73
CA THR A 5 -6.24 2.60 8.86
C THR A 5 -7.38 3.62 8.87
N LEU A 6 -7.95 3.84 7.72
CA LEU A 6 -8.92 4.92 7.45
C LEU A 6 -10.31 4.79 8.08
N ALA A 7 -10.58 3.76 8.88
CA ALA A 7 -11.77 3.75 9.73
C ALA A 7 -11.89 5.05 10.58
N ARG A 8 -10.94 5.95 10.42
CA ARG A 8 -10.81 7.18 11.19
C ARG A 8 -10.36 8.38 10.35
N LEU A 9 -10.82 8.50 9.10
CA LEU A 9 -10.49 9.66 8.26
C LEU A 9 -10.70 11.00 8.99
N LYS A 10 -11.80 11.13 9.72
CA LYS A 10 -12.07 12.31 10.56
C LYS A 10 -10.99 12.53 11.63
N THR A 11 -10.50 11.48 12.24
CA THR A 11 -9.42 11.55 13.24
C THR A 11 -8.13 12.09 12.62
N PHE A 12 -7.84 11.71 11.37
CA PHE A 12 -6.66 12.20 10.67
C PHE A 12 -6.78 13.61 10.17
N LEU A 13 -7.94 13.98 9.67
CA LEU A 13 -8.22 15.37 9.30
C LEU A 13 -8.02 16.32 10.48
N ASN A 14 -8.33 15.88 11.68
CA ASN A 14 -8.18 16.67 12.92
C ASN A 14 -6.83 16.45 13.63
N CYS A 15 -5.99 15.55 13.16
CA CYS A 15 -4.67 15.28 13.72
C CYS A 15 -3.71 16.42 13.40
N ASP A 16 -2.79 16.74 14.33
CA ASP A 16 -1.80 17.80 14.19
C ASP A 16 -0.43 17.31 13.68
N ALA A 17 -0.34 16.08 13.20
CA ALA A 17 0.89 15.50 12.68
C ALA A 17 1.36 16.22 11.40
N ASP A 18 2.67 16.39 11.25
CA ASP A 18 3.30 17.01 10.07
C ASP A 18 3.40 16.05 8.88
N ALA A 19 3.30 14.76 9.12
CA ALA A 19 3.26 13.71 8.10
C ALA A 19 2.30 12.60 8.52
N LEU A 20 1.58 12.06 7.54
CA LEU A 20 0.71 10.91 7.71
C LEU A 20 1.22 9.73 6.88
N LEU A 21 1.15 8.55 7.45
CA LEU A 21 1.33 7.29 6.72
C LEU A 21 -0.02 6.56 6.72
N ILE A 22 -0.57 6.33 5.54
CA ILE A 22 -1.94 5.88 5.36
C ILE A 22 -1.99 4.75 4.36
N ASP A 23 -2.89 3.78 4.61
CA ASP A 23 -3.22 2.75 3.64
C ASP A 23 -4.13 3.31 2.54
N ILE A 24 -3.95 2.85 1.31
CA ILE A 24 -4.83 3.21 0.18
C ILE A 24 -6.26 2.68 0.37
N ASN A 25 -6.41 1.56 1.09
CA ASN A 25 -7.70 0.92 1.30
C ASN A 25 -8.42 1.48 2.52
N TYR A 26 -9.70 1.72 2.34
CA TYR A 26 -10.61 2.15 3.39
C TYR A 26 -11.91 1.34 3.30
N ASP A 27 -12.21 0.55 4.32
CA ASP A 27 -13.46 -0.20 4.43
C ASP A 27 -13.87 -0.87 3.10
N LYS A 28 -12.94 -1.62 2.50
CA LYS A 28 -13.05 -2.27 1.18
C LYS A 28 -13.14 -1.32 -0.02
N GLN A 29 -12.90 -0.04 0.18
CA GLN A 29 -12.85 0.96 -0.88
C GLN A 29 -11.45 1.57 -0.96
N ILE A 30 -11.11 2.09 -2.13
CA ILE A 30 -9.88 2.87 -2.33
C ILE A 30 -10.20 4.34 -2.06
N LEU A 31 -9.25 5.04 -1.43
CA LEU A 31 -9.30 6.48 -1.28
C LEU A 31 -9.51 7.19 -2.61
N THR A 32 -10.26 8.27 -2.58
CA THR A 32 -10.38 9.17 -3.72
C THR A 32 -9.27 10.22 -3.73
N THR A 33 -9.05 10.85 -4.89
CA THR A 33 -8.13 11.99 -5.00
C THR A 33 -8.51 13.13 -4.08
N GLU A 34 -9.81 13.35 -3.86
CA GLU A 34 -10.30 14.36 -2.93
C GLU A 34 -9.94 14.01 -1.48
N ASP A 35 -10.09 12.75 -1.07
CA ASP A 35 -9.72 12.31 0.26
C ASP A 35 -8.24 12.58 0.54
N VAL A 36 -7.37 12.20 -0.39
CA VAL A 36 -5.92 12.41 -0.27
C VAL A 36 -5.59 13.91 -0.22
N TYR A 37 -6.24 14.70 -1.07
CA TYR A 37 -6.05 16.15 -1.07
C TYR A 37 -6.42 16.79 0.26
N ARG A 38 -7.57 16.42 0.83
CA ARG A 38 -8.02 16.92 2.13
C ARG A 38 -7.07 16.54 3.27
N LEU A 39 -6.49 15.35 3.23
CA LEU A 39 -5.52 14.88 4.22
C LEU A 39 -4.22 15.70 4.23
N LYS A 40 -3.90 16.40 3.15
CA LYS A 40 -2.71 17.27 3.06
C LYS A 40 -2.79 18.54 3.90
N PHE A 41 -3.92 18.81 4.52
CA PHE A 41 -4.12 20.00 5.34
C PHE A 41 -4.54 19.62 6.77
N LYS A 42 -3.89 20.27 7.73
CA LYS A 42 -4.30 20.22 9.14
C LYS A 42 -5.58 21.05 9.35
N SER A 43 -6.24 20.87 10.47
CA SER A 43 -7.45 21.64 10.83
C SER A 43 -7.20 23.15 10.89
N ASN A 44 -5.97 23.58 11.19
CA ASN A 44 -5.55 25.00 11.20
C ASN A 44 -5.19 25.55 9.81
N GLY A 45 -5.31 24.74 8.74
CA GLY A 45 -4.98 25.10 7.36
C GLY A 45 -3.51 24.91 6.98
N ALA A 46 -2.63 24.56 7.91
CA ALA A 46 -1.23 24.27 7.61
C ALA A 46 -1.10 22.99 6.77
N ARG A 47 -0.15 22.97 5.85
CA ARG A 47 0.11 21.84 4.98
C ARG A 47 0.91 20.76 5.69
N ARG A 48 0.64 19.48 5.32
CA ARG A 48 1.40 18.31 5.76
C ARG A 48 1.61 17.35 4.61
N GLN A 49 2.55 16.42 4.77
CA GLN A 49 2.81 15.36 3.80
C GLN A 49 1.96 14.13 4.08
N VAL A 50 1.55 13.43 3.01
CA VAL A 50 0.77 12.20 3.10
C VAL A 50 1.46 11.12 2.28
N PHE A 51 1.93 10.07 2.97
CA PHE A 51 2.60 8.92 2.37
C PHE A 51 1.67 7.71 2.34
N CYS A 52 1.76 6.93 1.28
CA CYS A 52 1.00 5.69 1.16
C CYS A 52 1.84 4.49 1.62
N TYR A 53 1.24 3.63 2.44
CA TYR A 53 1.81 2.32 2.76
C TYR A 53 1.91 1.50 1.47
N PHE A 54 3.09 0.90 1.23
CA PHE A 54 3.41 0.20 0.01
C PHE A 54 4.21 -1.06 0.33
N SER A 55 3.54 -2.22 0.32
CA SER A 55 4.21 -3.48 0.60
C SER A 55 5.00 -3.95 -0.61
N VAL A 56 6.32 -4.02 -0.47
CA VAL A 56 7.23 -4.50 -1.51
C VAL A 56 7.33 -6.02 -1.50
N GLY A 57 7.43 -6.60 -0.31
CA GLY A 57 7.74 -8.03 -0.13
C GLY A 57 6.52 -8.93 0.06
N GLU A 58 5.32 -8.39 0.02
CA GLU A 58 4.09 -9.18 0.14
C GLU A 58 3.04 -8.75 -0.89
N ALA A 59 2.40 -9.73 -1.52
CA ALA A 59 1.17 -9.53 -2.30
C ALA A 59 -0.02 -9.67 -1.36
N GLU A 60 -0.80 -8.60 -1.26
CA GLU A 60 -1.97 -8.53 -0.38
C GLU A 60 -3.23 -8.77 -1.20
N SER A 61 -4.02 -9.80 -0.84
CA SER A 61 -5.15 -10.24 -1.66
C SER A 61 -6.32 -9.26 -1.72
N ASN A 62 -6.34 -8.26 -0.87
CA ASN A 62 -7.32 -7.18 -0.86
C ASN A 62 -6.96 -5.98 -1.74
N ARG A 63 -5.81 -6.04 -2.43
CA ARG A 63 -5.36 -4.95 -3.31
C ARG A 63 -5.93 -5.08 -4.72
N PRO A 64 -6.09 -3.95 -5.43
CA PRO A 64 -6.65 -3.95 -6.79
C PRO A 64 -5.78 -4.71 -7.81
N TYR A 65 -4.47 -4.83 -7.57
CA TYR A 65 -3.56 -5.56 -8.44
C TYR A 65 -3.62 -7.07 -8.30
N PHE A 66 -4.25 -7.59 -7.23
CA PHE A 66 -4.17 -9.01 -6.91
C PHE A 66 -4.98 -9.87 -7.88
N ASP A 67 -4.31 -10.82 -8.54
CA ASP A 67 -4.98 -11.82 -9.37
C ASP A 67 -5.28 -13.07 -8.53
N PRO A 68 -6.57 -13.46 -8.38
CA PRO A 68 -6.95 -14.66 -7.63
C PRO A 68 -6.28 -15.93 -8.12
N LYS A 69 -5.85 -15.99 -9.39
CA LYS A 69 -5.11 -17.11 -9.96
C LYS A 69 -3.76 -17.36 -9.28
N TRP A 70 -3.19 -16.34 -8.63
CA TRP A 70 -1.94 -16.51 -7.89
C TRP A 70 -2.06 -17.42 -6.68
N LYS A 71 -3.28 -17.72 -6.23
CA LYS A 71 -3.52 -18.63 -5.10
C LYS A 71 -3.34 -20.09 -5.49
N ASN A 72 -3.70 -20.47 -6.73
CA ASN A 72 -3.61 -21.85 -7.19
C ASN A 72 -3.74 -21.97 -8.73
N PRO A 73 -2.71 -22.51 -9.44
CA PRO A 73 -1.37 -22.79 -8.92
C PRO A 73 -0.58 -21.49 -8.68
N LYS A 74 0.19 -21.46 -7.60
CA LYS A 74 1.04 -20.31 -7.32
C LYS A 74 2.14 -20.18 -8.37
N PRO A 75 2.36 -18.95 -8.90
CA PRO A 75 3.58 -18.68 -9.68
C PRO A 75 4.84 -18.88 -8.82
N ASP A 76 5.97 -19.14 -9.46
CA ASP A 76 7.26 -19.41 -8.77
C ASP A 76 7.73 -18.23 -7.89
N TRP A 77 7.27 -17.04 -8.18
CA TRP A 77 7.61 -15.84 -7.43
C TRP A 77 6.67 -15.55 -6.23
N VAL A 78 5.57 -16.31 -6.11
CA VAL A 78 4.66 -16.25 -4.96
C VAL A 78 5.02 -17.33 -3.96
N GLY A 79 5.36 -16.92 -2.75
CA GLY A 79 5.71 -17.80 -1.66
C GLY A 79 4.53 -18.20 -0.77
N ARG A 80 4.88 -18.52 0.47
CA ARG A 80 3.89 -18.92 1.48
C ARG A 80 3.08 -17.72 1.98
N VAL A 81 1.91 -18.04 2.53
CA VAL A 81 1.08 -17.08 3.24
C VAL A 81 1.80 -16.61 4.51
N ASN A 82 1.63 -15.35 4.86
CA ASN A 82 2.09 -14.82 6.14
C ASN A 82 1.31 -15.49 7.28
N GLU A 83 2.01 -15.94 8.31
CA GLU A 83 1.40 -16.68 9.43
C GLU A 83 0.46 -15.81 10.27
N ASP A 84 0.72 -14.51 10.32
CA ASP A 84 -0.07 -13.54 11.09
C ASP A 84 -1.17 -12.87 10.25
N PHE A 85 -1.05 -12.91 8.92
CA PHE A 85 -1.97 -12.28 7.96
C PHE A 85 -2.24 -13.22 6.78
N ASP A 86 -3.23 -14.09 6.91
CA ASP A 86 -3.57 -15.12 5.93
C ASP A 86 -4.07 -14.62 4.56
N ASP A 87 -4.26 -13.32 4.41
CA ASP A 87 -4.54 -12.66 3.13
C ASP A 87 -3.28 -12.16 2.41
N ASN A 88 -2.11 -12.26 3.03
CA ASN A 88 -0.85 -11.75 2.52
C ASN A 88 0.09 -12.90 2.13
N TYR A 89 0.68 -12.79 0.95
CA TYR A 89 1.60 -13.79 0.40
C TYR A 89 2.99 -13.19 0.27
N ASN A 90 4.00 -13.85 0.82
CA ASN A 90 5.39 -13.48 0.59
C ASN A 90 5.71 -13.58 -0.91
N VAL A 91 6.43 -12.61 -1.46
CA VAL A 91 6.81 -12.59 -2.88
C VAL A 91 8.30 -12.38 -3.04
N LYS A 92 8.85 -13.01 -4.08
CA LYS A 92 10.23 -12.75 -4.53
C LYS A 92 10.25 -11.42 -5.28
N TYR A 93 10.33 -10.32 -4.52
CA TYR A 93 10.12 -8.97 -5.06
C TYR A 93 11.23 -8.52 -6.03
N TRP A 94 12.36 -9.21 -6.07
CA TRP A 94 13.43 -8.99 -7.06
C TRP A 94 13.11 -9.56 -8.44
N THR A 95 12.00 -10.28 -8.61
CA THR A 95 11.62 -10.89 -9.88
C THR A 95 10.83 -9.92 -10.77
N GLU A 96 11.03 -10.05 -12.08
CA GLU A 96 10.39 -9.19 -13.07
C GLU A 96 8.85 -9.17 -12.99
N PRO A 97 8.16 -10.34 -12.88
CA PRO A 97 6.69 -10.32 -12.83
C PRO A 97 6.12 -9.45 -11.71
N TRP A 98 6.72 -9.52 -10.53
CA TRP A 98 6.27 -8.72 -9.41
C TRP A 98 6.64 -7.23 -9.55
N ARG A 99 7.85 -6.93 -10.05
CA ARG A 99 8.22 -5.53 -10.33
C ARG A 99 7.27 -4.87 -11.33
N LYS A 100 6.82 -5.62 -12.36
CA LYS A 100 5.80 -5.12 -13.30
C LYS A 100 4.49 -4.76 -12.61
N VAL A 101 4.02 -5.60 -11.71
CA VAL A 101 2.80 -5.31 -10.93
C VAL A 101 2.96 -4.06 -10.09
N LEU A 102 4.10 -3.91 -9.41
CA LEU A 102 4.30 -2.82 -8.47
C LEU A 102 4.64 -1.48 -9.14
N ILE A 103 5.59 -1.46 -10.10
CA ILE A 103 6.20 -0.20 -10.53
C ILE A 103 6.49 -0.09 -12.03
N GLU A 104 6.71 -1.19 -12.77
CA GLU A 104 7.27 -1.10 -14.13
C GLU A 104 6.21 -1.02 -15.24
N SER A 105 5.02 -1.57 -15.03
CA SER A 105 3.96 -1.54 -16.05
C SER A 105 3.13 -0.27 -15.96
N ASP A 106 2.61 0.16 -17.09
CA ASP A 106 1.59 1.22 -17.14
C ASP A 106 0.37 0.79 -16.32
N GLY A 107 -0.11 1.66 -15.45
CA GLY A 107 -1.18 1.33 -14.51
C GLY A 107 -0.75 0.44 -13.35
N SER A 108 0.56 0.37 -13.06
CA SER A 108 1.10 -0.32 -11.89
C SER A 108 0.51 0.20 -10.58
N TYR A 109 0.74 -0.53 -9.49
CA TYR A 109 0.27 -0.09 -8.17
C TYR A 109 0.85 1.27 -7.77
N ALA A 110 2.11 1.53 -8.09
CA ALA A 110 2.71 2.84 -7.88
C ALA A 110 2.01 3.94 -8.69
N ASP A 111 1.65 3.67 -9.94
CA ASP A 111 0.91 4.63 -10.78
C ASP A 111 -0.45 4.98 -10.18
N VAL A 112 -1.16 4.00 -9.64
CA VAL A 112 -2.44 4.23 -8.93
C VAL A 112 -2.23 5.16 -7.75
N ILE A 113 -1.22 4.92 -6.93
CA ILE A 113 -0.90 5.73 -5.74
C ILE A 113 -0.52 7.16 -6.15
N ILE A 114 0.31 7.31 -7.17
CA ILE A 114 0.70 8.62 -7.69
C ILE A 114 -0.52 9.38 -8.21
N SER A 115 -1.40 8.71 -8.95
CA SER A 115 -2.61 9.33 -9.52
C SER A 115 -3.58 9.83 -8.44
N LEU A 116 -3.57 9.23 -7.25
CA LEU A 116 -4.37 9.67 -6.10
C LEU A 116 -3.80 10.93 -5.43
N GLY A 117 -2.55 11.31 -5.73
CA GLY A 117 -1.95 12.54 -5.24
C GLY A 117 -1.14 12.41 -3.95
N PHE A 118 -0.78 11.21 -3.54
CA PHE A 118 0.13 11.02 -2.40
C PHE A 118 1.47 11.72 -2.65
N ASP A 119 2.10 12.21 -1.59
CA ASP A 119 3.42 12.88 -1.68
C ASP A 119 4.56 11.87 -1.84
N GLY A 120 4.34 10.62 -1.47
CA GLY A 120 5.31 9.54 -1.59
C GLY A 120 4.77 8.21 -1.10
N ILE A 121 5.65 7.22 -1.06
CA ILE A 121 5.36 5.89 -0.56
C ILE A 121 6.21 5.57 0.67
N PHE A 122 5.71 4.70 1.52
CA PHE A 122 6.46 4.04 2.57
C PHE A 122 6.62 2.58 2.20
N ALA A 123 7.82 2.20 1.74
CA ALA A 123 8.14 0.83 1.34
C ALA A 123 8.25 -0.07 2.57
N ALA A 124 7.40 -1.08 2.65
CA ALA A 124 7.32 -2.00 3.76
C ALA A 124 7.63 -3.43 3.32
N ASN A 125 7.93 -4.31 4.29
CA ASN A 125 8.19 -5.73 4.10
C ASN A 125 9.38 -6.01 3.17
N ILE A 126 10.39 -5.15 3.21
CA ILE A 126 11.63 -5.33 2.44
C ILE A 126 12.50 -6.48 2.96
N ASP A 127 12.24 -6.93 4.19
CA ASP A 127 12.86 -8.10 4.82
C ASP A 127 12.22 -9.43 4.41
N ALA A 128 11.16 -9.41 3.60
CA ALA A 128 10.47 -10.61 3.15
C ALA A 128 11.36 -11.61 2.39
N TYR A 129 12.52 -11.16 1.86
CA TYR A 129 13.49 -12.05 1.21
C TYR A 129 13.98 -13.16 2.15
N GLU A 130 14.03 -12.91 3.45
CA GLU A 130 14.43 -13.90 4.46
C GLU A 130 13.53 -15.14 4.46
N ASN A 131 12.30 -15.03 3.98
CA ASN A 131 11.37 -16.16 3.87
C ASN A 131 11.71 -17.11 2.72
N PHE A 132 12.71 -16.78 1.88
CA PHE A 132 13.13 -17.56 0.72
C PHE A 132 14.56 -18.10 0.84
N GLU A 133 15.23 -17.86 1.95
CA GLU A 133 16.58 -18.37 2.28
C GLU A 133 16.58 -19.83 2.79
#